data_6ab916b27635780f95df0c11eef23d8b
#
_entry.id   6ab916b27635780f95df0c11eef23d8b
#
_cell.length_a   1.000
_cell.length_b   1.000
_cell.length_c   1.000
_cell.angle_alpha   90.00
_cell.angle_beta   90.00
_cell.angle_gamma   90.00
#
_symmetry.space_group_name_H-M   'P 1'
#
loop_
_entity.id
_entity.type
_entity.pdbx_description
1 polymer ?
#
loop_
_entity_poly.entity_id
_entity_poly.type
_entity_poly.pdbx_seq_one_letter_code
_entity_poly.pdbx_strand_id
1 'polypeptide(L)'
;MGRVKVDPQKYRPIANNGHPEINPESVAYQEYWDREMDRCVNGFKPKGMKKISGKYYFYLNYYKILGNDGTKGSRKTLISPWYRQMDHEYFDLFETCKDEGKGMIVIKARDKGFSYMNSGMIAHEYTFFPFNDVGIAAGLQATADAFFDKTKKGLNGLHSNFKHSVLKDTDGILRSGYKQKNKDSKWEIGGFQSTIICRTMDNPEVFKGERVSLMVFEEAGEFKHLKNAYMSSKACFMDGDLQFGVPVIGGTGGDISKASKDFMDMYYEHDAYNLIPMFIPASRAYYGFFDVQTGKERVIAAKDKLLDDREVITNSGDREAYNLHVQNYPLTIEEAFLNTKSARFDNALLNAQRSRILSSKDYRSQIQCGYLDWEFDQDEEYTVKWKPHPDGPFKILHHPEPEFKDLDIGGIDSYDQDQAGASDSLGSAIIYRRFADTDRPSDMVIAEYTDRPKKKEDFWDGCLKLAVYYNAKMLVEYTKIGILDYFKRMNALKYLKEKPESAHNPGTKLVIGTGFI
;
A
#
# COMPACT_ATOMS: atom_id res chain seq x y z
N MET A 1 -21.14 -12.16 26.37
CA MET A 1 -20.25 -11.59 27.41
C MET A 1 -20.51 -10.10 27.50
N GLY A 2 -20.91 -9.60 28.70
CA GLY A 2 -21.16 -8.18 28.91
C GLY A 2 -19.87 -7.36 28.67
N ARG A 3 -20.01 -6.18 28.08
CA ARG A 3 -18.90 -5.24 27.93
C ARG A 3 -18.43 -4.80 29.31
N VAL A 4 -17.18 -5.03 29.58
CA VAL A 4 -16.51 -4.41 30.73
C VAL A 4 -16.18 -2.97 30.33
N LYS A 5 -16.65 -2.00 31.09
CA LYS A 5 -16.33 -0.58 30.86
C LYS A 5 -14.81 -0.39 31.00
N VAL A 6 -14.21 0.34 30.07
CA VAL A 6 -12.81 0.78 30.21
C VAL A 6 -12.72 1.61 31.50
N ASP A 7 -11.71 1.32 32.34
CA ASP A 7 -11.44 2.18 33.48
C ASP A 7 -10.98 3.56 33.00
N PRO A 8 -11.84 4.60 33.10
CA PRO A 8 -11.51 5.91 32.57
C PRO A 8 -10.35 6.58 33.31
N GLN A 9 -10.07 6.17 34.54
CA GLN A 9 -8.99 6.73 35.35
C GLN A 9 -7.60 6.30 34.89
N LYS A 10 -7.50 5.20 34.17
CA LYS A 10 -6.22 4.65 33.70
C LYS A 10 -5.66 5.40 32.49
N TYR A 11 -6.50 5.74 31.52
CA TYR A 11 -6.17 6.45 30.29
C TYR A 11 -6.97 7.73 30.11
N ARG A 12 -8.05 7.86 30.85
CA ARG A 12 -8.91 9.05 30.91
C ARG A 12 -9.01 9.48 32.35
N PRO A 13 -8.53 10.67 32.68
CA PRO A 13 -8.62 11.19 34.06
C PRO A 13 -10.05 11.57 34.46
N ILE A 14 -11.02 11.48 33.56
CA ILE A 14 -12.38 11.92 33.70
C ILE A 14 -13.36 10.83 33.35
N ALA A 15 -14.50 10.78 34.03
CA ALA A 15 -15.60 9.89 33.72
C ALA A 15 -16.15 10.13 32.30
N ASN A 16 -16.62 9.07 31.68
CA ASN A 16 -16.94 8.86 30.26
C ASN A 16 -17.62 10.00 29.48
N ASN A 17 -18.29 10.93 30.10
CA ASN A 17 -19.15 11.87 29.38
C ASN A 17 -18.81 13.33 29.64
N GLY A 18 -17.64 13.58 30.15
CA GLY A 18 -17.42 14.97 30.42
C GLY A 18 -16.24 15.24 31.31
N HIS A 19 -16.09 16.44 31.47
CA HIS A 19 -15.14 17.09 32.32
C HIS A 19 -15.78 17.28 33.71
N PRO A 20 -14.98 17.36 34.77
CA PRO A 20 -15.50 17.71 36.06
C PRO A 20 -16.32 19.00 35.93
N GLU A 21 -17.45 19.05 36.58
CA GLU A 21 -18.22 20.29 36.71
C GLU A 21 -17.46 21.25 37.63
N ILE A 22 -16.57 22.05 37.06
CA ILE A 22 -15.80 23.08 37.75
C ILE A 22 -16.39 24.42 37.30
N ASN A 23 -16.57 25.35 38.24
CA ASN A 23 -17.00 26.70 37.91
C ASN A 23 -16.04 27.34 36.87
N PRO A 24 -16.52 27.73 35.67
CA PRO A 24 -15.69 28.29 34.63
C PRO A 24 -14.91 29.56 35.00
N GLU A 25 -15.37 30.30 36.02
CA GLU A 25 -14.70 31.51 36.50
C GLU A 25 -13.64 31.22 37.57
N SER A 26 -13.46 29.96 37.97
CA SER A 26 -12.52 29.59 39.02
C SER A 26 -11.11 29.35 38.51
N VAL A 27 -10.11 29.59 39.35
CA VAL A 27 -8.71 29.24 39.09
C VAL A 27 -8.57 27.72 38.83
N ALA A 28 -9.32 26.91 39.56
CA ALA A 28 -9.32 25.46 39.41
C ALA A 28 -9.76 25.00 37.99
N TYR A 29 -10.67 25.76 37.36
CA TYR A 29 -11.06 25.51 35.98
C TYR A 29 -9.90 25.78 35.00
N GLN A 30 -9.23 26.91 35.18
CA GLN A 30 -8.08 27.27 34.36
C GLN A 30 -6.96 26.25 34.52
N GLU A 31 -6.58 25.92 35.75
CA GLU A 31 -5.55 24.92 36.05
C GLU A 31 -5.88 23.53 35.47
N TYR A 32 -7.14 23.15 35.48
CA TYR A 32 -7.60 21.89 34.89
C TYR A 32 -7.37 21.88 33.37
N TRP A 33 -7.84 22.93 32.68
CA TRP A 33 -7.74 22.97 31.22
C TRP A 33 -6.31 23.21 30.71
N ASP A 34 -5.51 23.96 31.44
CA ASP A 34 -4.08 24.12 31.13
C ASP A 34 -3.34 22.77 31.20
N ARG A 35 -3.63 21.98 32.22
CA ARG A 35 -3.10 20.63 32.36
C ARG A 35 -3.60 19.69 31.25
N GLU A 36 -4.86 19.76 30.88
CA GLU A 36 -5.40 18.95 29.80
C GLU A 36 -4.82 19.36 28.41
N MET A 37 -4.63 20.66 28.22
CA MET A 37 -3.91 21.18 27.05
C MET A 37 -2.48 20.63 26.98
N ASP A 38 -1.74 20.70 28.08
CA ASP A 38 -0.38 20.16 28.17
C ASP A 38 -0.37 18.66 27.85
N ARG A 39 -1.31 17.88 28.37
CA ARG A 39 -1.43 16.44 28.07
C ARG A 39 -1.75 16.15 26.60
N CYS A 40 -2.59 16.97 25.99
CA CYS A 40 -2.91 16.84 24.58
C CYS A 40 -1.72 17.19 23.67
N VAL A 41 -0.83 18.07 24.10
CA VAL A 41 0.36 18.46 23.30
C VAL A 41 1.56 17.55 23.60
N ASN A 42 1.89 17.37 24.89
CA ASN A 42 3.12 16.75 25.35
C ASN A 42 2.96 15.27 25.74
N GLY A 43 1.74 14.77 25.78
CA GLY A 43 1.42 13.42 26.17
C GLY A 43 1.20 13.25 27.67
N PHE A 44 0.85 12.03 28.04
CA PHE A 44 0.51 11.65 29.40
C PHE A 44 1.18 10.34 29.80
N LYS A 45 1.78 10.31 30.99
CA LYS A 45 2.37 9.10 31.55
C LYS A 45 1.56 8.65 32.77
N PRO A 46 0.63 7.69 32.62
CA PRO A 46 -0.09 7.11 33.73
C PRO A 46 0.86 6.39 34.70
N LYS A 47 0.54 6.38 35.99
CA LYS A 47 1.37 5.72 37.00
C LYS A 47 1.51 4.22 36.68
N GLY A 48 2.73 3.74 36.60
CA GLY A 48 3.05 2.32 36.30
C GLY A 48 2.79 1.88 34.86
N MET A 49 2.64 2.82 33.93
CA MET A 49 2.37 2.53 32.53
C MET A 49 3.36 3.24 31.59
N LYS A 50 3.40 2.79 30.34
CA LYS A 50 4.11 3.48 29.24
C LYS A 50 3.46 4.84 28.99
N LYS A 51 4.25 5.85 28.63
CA LYS A 51 3.76 7.15 28.19
C LYS A 51 2.93 6.98 26.92
N ILE A 52 1.80 7.68 26.83
CA ILE A 52 1.02 7.85 25.61
C ILE A 52 1.29 9.23 25.01
N SER A 53 1.35 9.31 23.69
CA SER A 53 1.59 10.56 22.97
C SER A 53 0.43 11.55 23.17
N GLY A 54 0.68 12.84 22.91
CA GLY A 54 -0.37 13.86 22.99
C GLY A 54 -1.52 13.59 22.03
N LYS A 55 -1.21 13.16 20.82
CA LYS A 55 -2.20 12.75 19.80
C LYS A 55 -3.08 11.60 20.29
N TYR A 56 -2.48 10.56 20.88
CA TYR A 56 -3.25 9.43 21.38
C TYR A 56 -4.06 9.80 22.63
N TYR A 57 -3.49 10.62 23.54
CA TYR A 57 -4.23 11.16 24.68
C TYR A 57 -5.47 11.95 24.24
N PHE A 58 -5.31 12.86 23.28
CA PHE A 58 -6.40 13.63 22.69
C PHE A 58 -7.45 12.72 22.04
N TYR A 59 -7.02 11.76 21.22
CA TYR A 59 -7.91 10.82 20.56
C TYR A 59 -8.78 10.04 21.55
N LEU A 60 -8.20 9.55 22.63
CA LEU A 60 -8.92 8.77 23.65
C LEU A 60 -9.89 9.60 24.49
N ASN A 61 -9.53 10.84 24.84
CA ASN A 61 -10.26 11.61 25.83
C ASN A 61 -11.20 12.65 25.23
N TYR A 62 -10.84 13.27 24.13
CA TYR A 62 -11.54 14.43 23.58
C TYR A 62 -12.13 14.20 22.20
N TYR A 63 -11.47 13.40 21.36
CA TYR A 63 -11.98 13.13 20.02
C TYR A 63 -13.13 12.13 20.06
N LYS A 64 -14.23 12.44 19.35
CA LYS A 64 -15.39 11.56 19.31
C LYS A 64 -15.48 10.85 17.96
N ILE A 65 -15.77 9.57 18.01
CA ILE A 65 -15.99 8.75 16.82
C ILE A 65 -17.45 8.29 16.75
N LEU A 66 -17.94 8.09 15.54
CA LEU A 66 -19.27 7.52 15.35
C LEU A 66 -19.18 5.99 15.52
N GLY A 67 -19.71 5.49 16.59
CA GLY A 67 -19.63 4.09 16.95
C GLY A 67 -20.88 3.58 17.64
N ASN A 68 -20.93 2.26 17.85
CA ASN A 68 -21.95 1.60 18.63
C ASN A 68 -21.45 1.48 20.08
N ASP A 69 -22.28 1.82 21.06
CA ASP A 69 -21.98 1.70 22.49
C ASP A 69 -21.86 0.25 22.95
N GLY A 70 -22.19 -0.70 22.06
CA GLY A 70 -22.09 -2.11 22.22
C GLY A 70 -23.32 -2.83 22.69
N THR A 71 -24.36 -2.13 22.82
CA THR A 71 -25.68 -2.73 22.99
C THR A 71 -26.13 -3.30 21.65
N LYS A 72 -26.52 -4.58 21.61
CA LYS A 72 -27.03 -5.23 20.39
C LYS A 72 -28.24 -4.45 19.87
N GLY A 73 -28.19 -4.02 18.62
CA GLY A 73 -29.26 -3.25 17.97
C GLY A 73 -29.26 -1.75 18.28
N SER A 74 -28.28 -1.21 19.03
CA SER A 74 -28.17 0.22 19.26
C SER A 74 -27.80 0.99 17.99
N ARG A 75 -28.29 2.22 17.86
CA ARG A 75 -27.89 3.14 16.78
C ARG A 75 -26.46 3.66 17.01
N LYS A 76 -25.78 3.98 15.93
CA LYS A 76 -24.48 4.67 16.03
C LYS A 76 -24.65 6.04 16.71
N THR A 77 -23.80 6.31 17.68
CA THR A 77 -23.72 7.57 18.40
C THR A 77 -22.28 8.05 18.49
N LEU A 78 -22.08 9.30 18.89
CA LEU A 78 -20.73 9.80 19.16
C LEU A 78 -20.23 9.21 20.49
N ILE A 79 -19.20 8.41 20.40
CA ILE A 79 -18.56 7.77 21.54
C ILE A 79 -17.07 8.12 21.60
N SER A 80 -16.48 8.02 22.78
CA SER A 80 -15.03 8.05 22.90
C SER A 80 -14.42 6.74 22.39
N PRO A 81 -13.29 6.78 21.69
CA PRO A 81 -12.60 5.56 21.26
C PRO A 81 -12.23 4.67 22.46
N TRP A 82 -12.21 3.37 22.22
CA TRP A 82 -11.69 2.42 23.18
C TRP A 82 -10.16 2.47 23.18
N TYR A 83 -9.54 2.30 24.35
CA TYR A 83 -8.11 2.00 24.38
C TYR A 83 -7.88 0.57 23.84
N ARG A 84 -7.01 0.45 22.87
CA ARG A 84 -6.57 -0.84 22.28
C ARG A 84 -5.06 -0.82 22.14
N GLN A 85 -4.42 -1.96 22.36
CA GLN A 85 -2.97 -2.06 22.25
C GLN A 85 -2.49 -1.74 20.83
N MET A 86 -3.19 -2.19 19.81
CA MET A 86 -2.87 -1.90 18.41
C MET A 86 -2.90 -0.39 18.11
N ASP A 87 -3.91 0.35 18.62
CA ASP A 87 -3.99 1.80 18.45
C ASP A 87 -2.79 2.49 19.11
N HIS A 88 -2.40 2.06 20.31
CA HIS A 88 -1.23 2.59 20.99
C HIS A 88 0.04 2.40 20.15
N GLU A 89 0.28 1.21 19.64
CA GLU A 89 1.41 0.91 18.76
C GLU A 89 1.38 1.76 17.48
N TYR A 90 0.19 2.01 16.92
CA TYR A 90 0.02 2.86 15.75
C TYR A 90 0.41 4.33 16.02
N PHE A 91 -0.06 4.90 17.12
CA PHE A 91 0.30 6.27 17.50
C PHE A 91 1.78 6.38 17.91
N ASP A 92 2.34 5.37 18.57
CA ASP A 92 3.77 5.32 18.89
C ASP A 92 4.63 5.26 17.62
N LEU A 93 4.21 4.49 16.60
CA LEU A 93 4.90 4.45 15.31
C LEU A 93 4.86 5.81 14.62
N PHE A 94 3.73 6.53 14.69
CA PHE A 94 3.65 7.88 14.15
C PHE A 94 4.68 8.83 14.79
N GLU A 95 4.79 8.80 16.13
CA GLU A 95 5.79 9.64 16.82
C GLU A 95 7.22 9.21 16.45
N THR A 96 7.49 7.90 16.31
CA THR A 96 8.78 7.40 15.81
C THR A 96 9.08 7.93 14.41
N CYS A 97 8.12 7.89 13.50
CA CYS A 97 8.30 8.43 12.15
C CYS A 97 8.60 9.93 12.16
N LYS A 98 7.90 10.69 13.02
CA LYS A 98 8.14 12.12 13.20
C LYS A 98 9.56 12.40 13.69
N ASP A 99 10.02 11.67 14.71
CA ASP A 99 11.35 11.84 15.31
C ASP A 99 12.47 11.44 14.34
N GLU A 100 12.24 10.43 13.49
CA GLU A 100 13.20 9.96 12.49
C GLU A 100 13.14 10.70 11.14
N GLY A 101 12.20 11.63 10.96
CA GLY A 101 11.98 12.30 9.67
C GLY A 101 11.55 11.33 8.57
N LYS A 102 10.66 10.40 8.89
CA LYS A 102 10.13 9.38 7.98
C LYS A 102 8.60 9.45 7.87
N GLY A 103 8.04 8.73 6.91
CA GLY A 103 6.61 8.49 6.83
C GLY A 103 6.21 7.10 7.30
N MET A 104 4.91 6.82 7.30
CA MET A 104 4.33 5.51 7.59
C MET A 104 3.71 4.91 6.34
N ILE A 105 3.83 3.58 6.17
CA ILE A 105 3.04 2.83 5.22
C ILE A 105 2.34 1.67 5.93
N VAL A 106 1.01 1.62 5.86
CA VAL A 106 0.18 0.75 6.71
C VAL A 106 -0.80 -0.07 5.89
N ILE A 107 -0.57 -1.37 5.83
CA ILE A 107 -1.55 -2.33 5.30
C ILE A 107 -2.41 -2.82 6.47
N LYS A 108 -3.72 -2.75 6.32
CA LYS A 108 -4.63 -3.10 7.40
C LYS A 108 -5.80 -3.96 6.94
N ALA A 109 -6.31 -4.80 7.82
CA ALA A 109 -7.62 -5.44 7.65
C ALA A 109 -8.75 -4.40 7.77
N ARG A 110 -9.94 -4.75 7.29
CA ARG A 110 -11.15 -3.93 7.49
C ARG A 110 -11.50 -3.79 8.98
N ASP A 111 -12.24 -2.73 9.31
CA ASP A 111 -12.81 -2.44 10.63
C ASP A 111 -11.79 -2.22 11.76
N LYS A 112 -10.56 -1.78 11.43
CA LYS A 112 -9.52 -1.48 12.43
C LYS A 112 -9.61 -0.08 13.04
N GLY A 113 -10.50 0.77 12.54
CA GLY A 113 -10.62 2.16 13.01
C GLY A 113 -9.55 3.10 12.43
N PHE A 114 -8.80 2.66 11.43
CA PHE A 114 -7.71 3.39 10.79
C PHE A 114 -8.10 4.82 10.39
N SER A 115 -9.19 4.99 9.65
CA SER A 115 -9.67 6.32 9.25
C SER A 115 -10.03 7.21 10.46
N TYR A 116 -10.49 6.63 11.57
CA TYR A 116 -10.77 7.41 12.78
C TYR A 116 -9.50 7.82 13.52
N MET A 117 -8.47 6.96 13.58
CA MET A 117 -7.17 7.32 14.15
C MET A 117 -6.53 8.45 13.37
N ASN A 118 -6.48 8.36 12.04
CA ASN A 118 -5.95 9.42 11.17
C ASN A 118 -6.76 10.71 11.26
N SER A 119 -8.07 10.61 11.25
CA SER A 119 -8.97 11.75 11.44
C SER A 119 -8.74 12.43 12.80
N GLY A 120 -8.48 11.66 13.86
CA GLY A 120 -8.09 12.17 15.17
C GLY A 120 -6.73 12.87 15.18
N MET A 121 -5.73 12.33 14.44
CA MET A 121 -4.43 12.98 14.29
C MET A 121 -4.52 14.30 13.52
N ILE A 122 -5.30 14.34 12.44
CA ILE A 122 -5.56 15.57 11.67
C ILE A 122 -6.26 16.61 12.55
N ALA A 123 -7.29 16.18 13.31
CA ALA A 123 -7.99 17.08 14.22
C ALA A 123 -7.09 17.62 15.34
N HIS A 124 -6.15 16.81 15.83
CA HIS A 124 -5.15 17.23 16.81
C HIS A 124 -4.22 18.31 16.23
N GLU A 125 -3.63 18.09 15.07
CA GLU A 125 -2.75 19.06 14.38
C GLU A 125 -3.48 20.39 14.12
N TYR A 126 -4.72 20.33 13.66
CA TYR A 126 -5.56 21.50 13.42
C TYR A 126 -5.91 22.27 14.70
N THR A 127 -6.08 21.56 15.81
CA THR A 127 -6.60 22.13 17.09
C THR A 127 -5.49 22.76 17.93
N PHE A 128 -4.29 22.18 17.97
CA PHE A 128 -3.27 22.57 18.94
C PHE A 128 -2.10 23.36 18.36
N PHE A 129 -1.95 23.43 17.04
CA PHE A 129 -0.83 24.15 16.42
C PHE A 129 -1.34 25.27 15.51
N PRO A 130 -0.99 26.54 15.82
CA PRO A 130 -1.37 27.67 14.96
C PRO A 130 -0.59 27.65 13.63
N PHE A 131 -1.22 28.18 12.60
CA PHE A 131 -0.65 28.28 11.23
C PHE A 131 -0.20 26.93 10.65
N ASN A 132 -0.86 25.87 11.09
CA ASN A 132 -0.50 24.50 10.72
C ASN A 132 -1.47 23.96 9.66
N ASP A 133 -0.93 23.57 8.52
CA ASP A 133 -1.71 22.97 7.45
C ASP A 133 -1.54 21.44 7.46
N VAL A 134 -2.62 20.72 7.22
CA VAL A 134 -2.66 19.25 7.12
C VAL A 134 -3.37 18.82 5.86
N GLY A 135 -2.89 17.76 5.23
CA GLY A 135 -3.39 17.24 3.95
C GLY A 135 -4.15 15.93 4.08
N ILE A 136 -5.24 15.81 3.34
CA ILE A 136 -5.99 14.58 3.10
C ILE A 136 -5.96 14.30 1.60
N ALA A 137 -5.35 13.19 1.21
CA ALA A 137 -5.28 12.71 -0.15
C ALA A 137 -6.06 11.40 -0.28
N ALA A 138 -6.89 11.24 -1.30
CA ALA A 138 -7.57 9.99 -1.61
C ALA A 138 -7.56 9.71 -3.11
N GLY A 139 -7.64 8.44 -3.51
CA GLY A 139 -7.71 8.04 -4.91
C GLY A 139 -9.09 8.25 -5.54
N LEU A 140 -10.15 8.34 -4.71
CA LEU A 140 -11.53 8.52 -5.14
C LEU A 140 -12.19 9.67 -4.39
N GLN A 141 -13.03 10.46 -5.08
CA GLN A 141 -13.75 11.58 -4.47
C GLN A 141 -14.64 11.15 -3.30
N ALA A 142 -15.37 10.05 -3.45
CA ALA A 142 -16.22 9.52 -2.39
C ALA A 142 -15.44 9.16 -1.11
N THR A 143 -14.22 8.64 -1.24
CA THR A 143 -13.33 8.33 -0.12
C THR A 143 -12.83 9.60 0.54
N ALA A 144 -12.43 10.60 -0.25
CA ALA A 144 -12.01 11.92 0.23
C ALA A 144 -13.13 12.59 1.04
N ASP A 145 -14.33 12.68 0.48
CA ASP A 145 -15.50 13.31 1.12
C ASP A 145 -15.88 12.60 2.41
N ALA A 146 -15.94 11.26 2.39
CA ALA A 146 -16.29 10.47 3.57
C ALA A 146 -15.28 10.64 4.70
N PHE A 147 -13.99 10.72 4.38
CA PHE A 147 -12.94 10.94 5.38
C PHE A 147 -12.95 12.37 5.92
N PHE A 148 -13.11 13.37 5.06
CA PHE A 148 -13.21 14.77 5.45
C PHE A 148 -14.43 15.05 6.35
N ASP A 149 -15.59 14.49 5.99
CA ASP A 149 -16.80 14.55 6.80
C ASP A 149 -16.61 13.90 8.18
N LYS A 150 -15.93 12.78 8.23
CA LYS A 150 -15.58 12.08 9.48
C LYS A 150 -14.75 13.00 10.38
N THR A 151 -13.77 13.70 9.80
CA THR A 151 -12.89 14.64 10.50
C THR A 151 -13.68 15.84 11.03
N LYS A 152 -14.55 16.44 10.20
CA LYS A 152 -15.41 17.55 10.63
C LYS A 152 -16.38 17.15 11.76
N LYS A 153 -16.98 15.96 11.69
CA LYS A 153 -17.85 15.43 12.76
C LYS A 153 -17.09 15.27 14.07
N GLY A 154 -15.86 14.78 14.04
CA GLY A 154 -15.01 14.67 15.22
C GLY A 154 -14.67 16.04 15.83
N LEU A 155 -14.28 17.01 15.00
CA LEU A 155 -14.02 18.39 15.42
C LEU A 155 -15.26 19.07 16.03
N ASN A 156 -16.43 18.86 15.42
CA ASN A 156 -17.71 19.38 15.96
C ASN A 156 -18.09 18.77 17.31
N GLY A 157 -17.60 17.55 17.59
CA GLY A 157 -17.78 16.86 18.86
C GLY A 157 -16.85 17.30 19.99
N LEU A 158 -15.88 18.18 19.74
CA LEU A 158 -14.90 18.63 20.75
C LEU A 158 -15.56 19.49 21.82
N HIS A 159 -14.93 19.56 22.98
CA HIS A 159 -15.28 20.50 24.03
C HIS A 159 -15.02 21.96 23.59
N SER A 160 -15.81 22.92 24.09
CA SER A 160 -15.70 24.35 23.74
C SER A 160 -14.26 24.91 23.86
N ASN A 161 -13.52 24.46 24.88
CA ASN A 161 -12.13 24.91 25.13
C ASN A 161 -11.12 24.46 24.04
N PHE A 162 -11.50 23.48 23.21
CA PHE A 162 -10.69 23.00 22.08
C PHE A 162 -11.28 23.35 20.71
N LYS A 163 -12.43 24.04 20.69
CA LYS A 163 -13.07 24.48 19.46
C LYS A 163 -12.53 25.81 19.00
N HIS A 164 -12.18 25.90 17.73
CA HIS A 164 -11.85 27.16 17.08
C HIS A 164 -13.03 27.70 16.28
N SER A 165 -13.10 29.01 16.14
CA SER A 165 -13.98 29.66 15.17
C SER A 165 -13.55 29.22 13.76
N VAL A 166 -14.51 29.05 12.86
CA VAL A 166 -14.28 28.63 11.49
C VAL A 166 -14.31 29.85 10.57
N LEU A 167 -13.19 30.10 9.90
CA LEU A 167 -13.05 31.18 8.91
C LEU A 167 -13.54 30.76 7.54
N LYS A 168 -13.26 29.51 7.15
CA LYS A 168 -13.63 28.93 5.86
C LYS A 168 -14.03 27.46 6.05
N ASP A 169 -15.19 27.08 5.51
CA ASP A 169 -15.64 25.69 5.36
C ASP A 169 -16.23 25.53 3.95
N THR A 170 -15.51 24.81 3.12
CA THR A 170 -15.90 24.53 1.73
C THR A 170 -15.61 23.06 1.40
N ASP A 171 -15.99 22.63 0.20
CA ASP A 171 -15.62 21.30 -0.29
C ASP A 171 -14.09 21.17 -0.37
N GLY A 172 -13.53 20.44 0.57
CA GLY A 172 -12.10 20.15 0.66
C GLY A 172 -11.24 21.18 1.40
N ILE A 173 -11.77 22.25 2.02
CA ILE A 173 -10.99 23.16 2.86
C ILE A 173 -11.75 23.53 4.12
N LEU A 174 -11.12 23.27 5.26
CA LEU A 174 -11.58 23.77 6.56
C LEU A 174 -10.45 24.60 7.18
N ARG A 175 -10.70 25.90 7.43
CA ARG A 175 -9.71 26.79 8.04
C ARG A 175 -10.26 27.43 9.30
N SER A 176 -9.48 27.39 10.38
CA SER A 176 -9.77 28.07 11.63
C SER A 176 -9.43 29.55 11.57
N GLY A 177 -10.12 30.35 12.37
CA GLY A 177 -9.89 31.79 12.51
C GLY A 177 -11.18 32.60 12.48
N TYR A 178 -11.02 33.90 12.57
CA TYR A 178 -12.12 34.88 12.51
C TYR A 178 -11.64 36.19 11.93
N LYS A 179 -12.58 37.00 11.43
CA LYS A 179 -12.29 38.36 10.95
C LYS A 179 -12.50 39.34 12.11
N GLN A 180 -11.54 40.22 12.32
CA GLN A 180 -11.62 41.30 13.28
C GLN A 180 -11.11 42.63 12.68
N LYS A 181 -11.47 43.74 13.24
CA LYS A 181 -10.86 45.02 12.89
C LYS A 181 -9.70 45.31 13.83
N ASN A 182 -8.57 45.71 13.30
CA ASN A 182 -7.42 46.18 14.06
C ASN A 182 -7.66 47.63 14.57
N LYS A 183 -6.68 48.16 15.29
CA LYS A 183 -6.74 49.53 15.85
C LYS A 183 -6.99 50.62 14.80
N ASP A 184 -6.57 50.38 13.57
CA ASP A 184 -6.72 51.30 12.43
C ASP A 184 -8.01 51.05 11.63
N SER A 185 -8.97 50.29 12.20
CA SER A 185 -10.24 49.92 11.55
C SER A 185 -10.09 49.08 10.27
N LYS A 186 -8.91 48.51 10.00
CA LYS A 186 -8.67 47.60 8.91
C LYS A 186 -9.01 46.17 9.30
N TRP A 187 -9.56 45.41 8.35
CA TRP A 187 -9.87 44.00 8.55
C TRP A 187 -8.58 43.15 8.60
N GLU A 188 -8.47 42.34 9.62
CA GLU A 188 -7.41 41.34 9.77
C GLU A 188 -8.01 39.98 10.16
N ILE A 189 -7.22 38.91 9.94
CA ILE A 189 -7.60 37.55 10.32
C ILE A 189 -6.93 37.24 11.66
N GLY A 190 -7.72 36.92 12.66
CA GLY A 190 -7.30 36.46 13.97
C GLY A 190 -7.52 34.95 14.14
N GLY A 191 -7.05 34.42 15.27
CA GLY A 191 -7.18 33.02 15.64
C GLY A 191 -6.04 32.14 15.11
N PHE A 192 -6.20 30.83 15.20
CA PHE A 192 -5.14 29.84 14.90
C PHE A 192 -4.76 29.78 13.43
N GLN A 193 -5.69 30.01 12.50
CA GLN A 193 -5.48 29.99 11.06
C GLN A 193 -4.94 28.65 10.49
N SER A 194 -5.08 27.56 11.25
CA SER A 194 -4.71 26.22 10.77
C SER A 194 -5.71 25.73 9.72
N THR A 195 -5.23 24.93 8.76
CA THR A 195 -6.05 24.50 7.60
C THR A 195 -6.02 22.98 7.44
N ILE A 196 -7.18 22.39 7.19
CA ILE A 196 -7.29 21.04 6.65
C ILE A 196 -7.59 21.14 5.17
N ILE A 197 -6.75 20.52 4.33
CA ILE A 197 -6.86 20.52 2.88
C ILE A 197 -7.15 19.08 2.43
N CYS A 198 -8.32 18.86 1.82
CA CYS A 198 -8.74 17.57 1.29
C CYS A 198 -8.77 17.63 -0.24
N ARG A 199 -8.11 16.69 -0.90
CA ARG A 199 -8.02 16.61 -2.36
C ARG A 199 -8.12 15.17 -2.86
N THR A 200 -8.73 15.01 -4.03
CA THR A 200 -8.66 13.76 -4.79
C THR A 200 -7.46 13.80 -5.73
N MET A 201 -6.70 12.72 -5.78
CA MET A 201 -5.42 12.63 -6.50
C MET A 201 -5.58 12.07 -7.93
N ASP A 202 -6.64 12.47 -8.66
CA ASP A 202 -6.73 12.21 -10.11
C ASP A 202 -5.60 12.92 -10.87
N ASN A 203 -5.22 14.12 -10.42
CA ASN A 203 -4.01 14.82 -10.81
C ASN A 203 -2.99 14.74 -9.65
N PRO A 204 -1.81 14.14 -9.86
CA PRO A 204 -0.78 14.02 -8.81
C PRO A 204 -0.28 15.36 -8.26
N GLU A 205 -0.45 16.46 -8.98
CA GLU A 205 0.07 17.78 -8.61
C GLU A 205 -0.91 18.65 -7.79
N VAL A 206 -2.06 18.12 -7.36
CA VAL A 206 -3.11 18.92 -6.69
C VAL A 206 -2.68 19.55 -5.36
N PHE A 207 -1.63 19.04 -4.73
CA PHE A 207 -1.03 19.61 -3.51
C PHE A 207 0.19 20.52 -3.77
N LYS A 208 0.54 20.77 -5.03
CA LYS A 208 1.69 21.60 -5.38
C LYS A 208 1.56 23.00 -4.78
N GLY A 209 2.58 23.39 -4.01
CA GLY A 209 2.64 24.68 -3.31
C GLY A 209 2.09 24.67 -1.89
N GLU A 210 1.45 23.58 -1.45
CA GLU A 210 1.04 23.43 -0.05
C GLU A 210 2.23 22.97 0.82
N ARG A 211 2.19 23.29 2.11
CA ARG A 211 3.19 22.85 3.11
C ARG A 211 2.44 22.26 4.31
N VAL A 212 2.56 20.96 4.51
CA VAL A 212 1.73 20.23 5.49
C VAL A 212 2.58 19.47 6.50
N SER A 213 2.21 19.58 7.77
CA SER A 213 2.86 18.85 8.88
C SER A 213 2.45 17.37 8.95
N LEU A 214 1.28 17.05 8.43
CA LEU A 214 0.74 15.71 8.33
C LEU A 214 0.00 15.57 7.00
N MET A 215 0.28 14.52 6.24
CA MET A 215 -0.44 14.20 5.02
C MET A 215 -0.91 12.75 5.04
N VAL A 216 -2.22 12.54 5.00
CA VAL A 216 -2.82 11.20 5.01
C VAL A 216 -3.26 10.82 3.61
N PHE A 217 -2.73 9.70 3.09
CA PHE A 217 -3.19 9.04 1.87
C PHE A 217 -4.17 7.93 2.28
N GLU A 218 -5.47 8.27 2.25
CA GLU A 218 -6.54 7.39 2.73
C GLU A 218 -6.93 6.37 1.67
N GLU A 219 -7.10 5.11 2.07
CA GLU A 219 -7.36 3.94 1.22
C GLU A 219 -6.40 3.86 0.02
N ALA A 220 -5.11 3.76 0.35
CA ALA A 220 -4.01 3.77 -0.62
C ALA A 220 -4.15 2.73 -1.75
N GLY A 221 -4.84 1.62 -1.51
CA GLY A 221 -5.16 0.62 -2.53
C GLY A 221 -6.13 1.10 -3.62
N GLU A 222 -6.76 2.28 -3.50
CA GLU A 222 -7.68 2.85 -4.49
C GLU A 222 -7.01 3.85 -5.45
N PHE A 223 -5.75 4.21 -5.22
CA PHE A 223 -5.03 5.15 -6.08
C PHE A 223 -4.58 4.47 -7.36
N LYS A 224 -4.93 5.04 -8.52
CA LYS A 224 -4.48 4.53 -9.83
C LYS A 224 -2.96 4.59 -10.00
N HIS A 225 -2.32 5.64 -9.45
CA HIS A 225 -0.89 5.93 -9.57
C HIS A 225 -0.34 6.43 -8.22
N LEU A 226 -0.37 5.60 -7.19
CA LEU A 226 0.03 5.99 -5.84
C LEU A 226 1.48 6.46 -5.75
N LYS A 227 2.40 5.79 -6.46
CA LYS A 227 3.82 6.18 -6.49
C LYS A 227 3.98 7.61 -7.01
N ASN A 228 3.31 7.93 -8.11
CA ASN A 228 3.36 9.27 -8.70
C ASN A 228 2.71 10.31 -7.78
N ALA A 229 1.57 10.00 -7.17
CA ALA A 229 0.89 10.86 -6.21
C ALA A 229 1.78 11.18 -5.01
N TYR A 230 2.43 10.16 -4.43
CA TYR A 230 3.36 10.33 -3.32
C TYR A 230 4.59 11.16 -3.71
N MET A 231 5.25 10.84 -4.82
CA MET A 231 6.46 11.54 -5.26
C MET A 231 6.19 13.01 -5.61
N SER A 232 5.06 13.31 -6.25
CA SER A 232 4.65 14.70 -6.54
C SER A 232 4.31 15.50 -5.28
N SER A 233 3.81 14.83 -4.24
CA SER A 233 3.48 15.46 -2.96
C SER A 233 4.68 15.59 -2.02
N LYS A 234 5.83 14.99 -2.32
CA LYS A 234 6.99 14.96 -1.43
C LYS A 234 7.45 16.37 -1.00
N ALA A 235 7.43 17.33 -1.91
CA ALA A 235 7.77 18.72 -1.63
C ALA A 235 6.85 19.38 -0.58
N CYS A 236 5.64 18.86 -0.35
CA CYS A 236 4.69 19.43 0.60
C CYS A 236 5.09 19.21 2.07
N PHE A 237 5.91 18.19 2.34
CA PHE A 237 6.36 17.82 3.68
C PHE A 237 7.89 17.76 3.82
N MET A 238 8.62 18.30 2.83
CA MET A 238 10.09 18.42 2.82
C MET A 238 10.53 19.88 2.78
N ASP A 239 11.67 20.18 3.40
CA ASP A 239 12.38 21.45 3.28
C ASP A 239 13.85 21.15 2.96
N GLY A 240 14.17 21.12 1.66
CA GLY A 240 15.42 20.55 1.19
C GLY A 240 15.50 19.06 1.55
N ASP A 241 16.53 18.68 2.29
CA ASP A 241 16.70 17.29 2.76
C ASP A 241 15.99 17.01 4.09
N LEU A 242 15.41 18.02 4.74
CA LEU A 242 14.72 17.87 6.01
C LEU A 242 13.24 17.54 5.77
N GLN A 243 12.81 16.39 6.25
CA GLN A 243 11.39 16.06 6.31
C GLN A 243 10.78 16.64 7.59
N PHE A 244 9.92 17.65 7.48
CA PHE A 244 9.25 18.28 8.61
C PHE A 244 7.83 17.72 8.82
N GLY A 245 7.20 17.25 7.78
CA GLY A 245 5.87 16.67 7.84
C GLY A 245 5.89 15.13 7.73
N VAL A 246 4.88 14.48 8.27
CA VAL A 246 4.77 13.01 8.27
C VAL A 246 3.72 12.57 7.25
N PRO A 247 4.10 11.93 6.13
CA PRO A 247 3.15 11.25 5.27
C PRO A 247 2.72 9.93 5.90
N VAL A 248 1.42 9.68 5.93
CA VAL A 248 0.78 8.44 6.38
C VAL A 248 0.03 7.82 5.22
N ILE A 249 0.57 6.75 4.67
CA ILE A 249 -0.02 6.02 3.55
C ILE A 249 -0.68 4.77 4.10
N GLY A 250 -1.97 4.57 3.88
CA GLY A 250 -2.57 3.35 4.39
C GLY A 250 -3.94 3.02 3.84
N GLY A 251 -4.29 1.75 3.99
CA GLY A 251 -5.56 1.24 3.49
C GLY A 251 -5.66 -0.27 3.58
N THR A 252 -6.75 -0.80 3.05
CA THR A 252 -6.89 -2.22 2.76
C THR A 252 -6.05 -2.58 1.53
N GLY A 253 -5.52 -3.79 1.45
CA GLY A 253 -4.69 -4.25 0.34
C GLY A 253 -5.39 -4.07 -1.01
N GLY A 254 -6.40 -4.86 -1.28
CA GLY A 254 -7.18 -4.77 -2.52
C GLY A 254 -6.67 -5.63 -3.67
N ASP A 255 -7.29 -5.48 -4.83
CA ASP A 255 -7.01 -6.29 -6.02
C ASP A 255 -5.81 -5.73 -6.78
N ILE A 256 -4.73 -6.52 -6.86
CA ILE A 256 -3.47 -6.17 -7.54
C ILE A 256 -3.69 -5.87 -9.03
N SER A 257 -4.65 -6.51 -9.67
CA SER A 257 -4.95 -6.29 -11.10
C SER A 257 -5.56 -4.91 -11.39
N LYS A 258 -5.89 -4.12 -10.35
CA LYS A 258 -6.50 -2.79 -10.46
C LYS A 258 -5.52 -1.70 -10.03
N ALA A 259 -5.68 -1.18 -8.81
CA ALA A 259 -4.92 -0.03 -8.32
C ALA A 259 -3.90 -0.38 -7.23
N SER A 260 -4.00 -1.56 -6.61
CA SER A 260 -3.25 -1.90 -5.39
C SER A 260 -1.78 -2.30 -5.62
N LYS A 261 -1.33 -2.39 -6.89
CA LYS A 261 0.06 -2.79 -7.19
C LYS A 261 1.07 -1.79 -6.62
N ASP A 262 0.88 -0.49 -6.87
CA ASP A 262 1.79 0.54 -6.36
C ASP A 262 1.87 0.51 -4.84
N PHE A 263 0.74 0.32 -4.15
CA PHE A 263 0.68 0.26 -2.70
C PHE A 263 1.46 -0.94 -2.14
N MET A 264 1.32 -2.10 -2.78
CA MET A 264 2.07 -3.29 -2.41
C MET A 264 3.57 -3.11 -2.65
N ASP A 265 3.96 -2.62 -3.84
CA ASP A 265 5.36 -2.40 -4.19
C ASP A 265 6.01 -1.41 -3.21
N MET A 266 5.35 -0.27 -2.92
CA MET A 266 5.84 0.71 -1.94
C MET A 266 5.98 0.14 -0.53
N TYR A 267 5.10 -0.80 -0.13
CA TYR A 267 5.21 -1.45 1.17
C TYR A 267 6.45 -2.33 1.27
N TYR A 268 6.75 -3.12 0.24
CA TYR A 268 7.95 -3.97 0.24
C TYR A 268 9.24 -3.18 -0.01
N GLU A 269 9.16 -2.08 -0.73
CA GLU A 269 10.28 -1.18 -1.05
C GLU A 269 10.30 0.07 -0.16
N HIS A 270 9.70 0.00 1.03
CA HIS A 270 9.46 1.14 1.92
C HIS A 270 10.70 2.01 2.18
N ASP A 271 11.89 1.42 2.25
CA ASP A 271 13.16 2.15 2.43
C ASP A 271 13.43 3.15 1.30
N ALA A 272 13.08 2.78 0.03
CA ALA A 272 13.27 3.66 -1.14
C ALA A 272 12.37 4.91 -1.08
N TYR A 273 11.27 4.84 -0.34
CA TYR A 273 10.31 5.93 -0.15
C TYR A 273 10.45 6.64 1.19
N ASN A 274 11.45 6.31 2.01
CA ASN A 274 11.64 6.82 3.37
C ASN A 274 10.43 6.57 4.28
N LEU A 275 9.90 5.35 4.26
CA LEU A 275 8.71 4.94 5.00
C LEU A 275 9.02 3.83 6.01
N ILE A 276 8.28 3.79 7.12
CA ILE A 276 8.29 2.69 8.08
C ILE A 276 7.02 1.85 7.88
N PRO A 277 7.13 0.54 7.61
CA PRO A 277 5.98 -0.29 7.34
C PRO A 277 5.31 -0.79 8.61
N MET A 278 3.97 -0.91 8.58
CA MET A 278 3.16 -1.58 9.59
C MET A 278 2.10 -2.44 8.93
N PHE A 279 1.94 -3.68 9.40
CA PHE A 279 0.84 -4.53 9.02
C PHE A 279 -0.11 -4.74 10.20
N ILE A 280 -1.40 -4.52 9.97
CA ILE A 280 -2.46 -4.73 10.97
C ILE A 280 -3.36 -5.87 10.51
N PRO A 281 -3.08 -7.12 10.92
CA PRO A 281 -3.89 -8.28 10.56
C PRO A 281 -5.29 -8.24 11.19
N ALA A 282 -6.20 -9.03 10.62
CA ALA A 282 -7.57 -9.09 11.08
C ALA A 282 -7.73 -9.53 12.54
N SER A 283 -6.80 -10.32 13.06
CA SER A 283 -6.79 -10.77 14.46
C SER A 283 -6.43 -9.69 15.48
N ARG A 284 -5.82 -8.57 15.06
CA ARG A 284 -5.52 -7.44 15.94
C ARG A 284 -6.76 -6.55 16.12
N ALA A 285 -6.92 -6.00 17.30
CA ALA A 285 -8.05 -5.13 17.67
C ALA A 285 -9.43 -5.68 17.22
N TYR A 286 -9.58 -7.01 17.19
CA TYR A 286 -10.81 -7.66 16.75
C TYR A 286 -11.88 -7.51 17.82
N TYR A 287 -13.05 -7.01 17.40
CA TYR A 287 -14.12 -6.67 18.32
C TYR A 287 -14.61 -7.91 19.12
N GLY A 288 -14.69 -7.77 20.44
CA GLY A 288 -15.00 -8.88 21.36
C GLY A 288 -13.78 -9.70 21.80
N PHE A 289 -12.61 -9.49 21.20
CA PHE A 289 -11.37 -10.22 21.49
C PHE A 289 -10.26 -9.34 22.07
N PHE A 290 -10.58 -8.26 22.71
CA PHE A 290 -9.66 -7.49 23.54
C PHE A 290 -10.32 -7.15 24.87
N ASP A 291 -9.49 -7.05 25.91
CA ASP A 291 -9.91 -6.60 27.22
C ASP A 291 -10.15 -5.10 27.19
N VAL A 292 -11.38 -4.66 27.46
CA VAL A 292 -11.77 -3.26 27.34
C VAL A 292 -11.21 -2.37 28.44
N GLN A 293 -10.68 -2.93 29.55
CA GLN A 293 -10.04 -2.17 30.62
C GLN A 293 -8.55 -1.95 30.35
N THR A 294 -7.87 -2.98 29.87
CA THR A 294 -6.42 -2.97 29.66
C THR A 294 -6.02 -2.75 28.22
N GLY A 295 -6.94 -2.88 27.27
CA GLY A 295 -6.66 -2.86 25.84
C GLY A 295 -5.91 -4.11 25.33
N LYS A 296 -5.61 -5.08 26.21
CA LYS A 296 -4.86 -6.28 25.85
C LYS A 296 -5.64 -7.17 24.90
N GLU A 297 -5.00 -7.53 23.80
CA GLU A 297 -5.61 -8.30 22.73
C GLU A 297 -5.47 -9.81 22.94
N ARG A 298 -6.52 -10.56 22.58
CA ARG A 298 -6.54 -12.03 22.54
C ARG A 298 -6.38 -12.48 21.09
N VAL A 299 -5.20 -12.22 20.51
CA VAL A 299 -4.89 -12.38 19.08
C VAL A 299 -5.11 -13.82 18.60
N ILE A 300 -4.70 -14.84 19.40
CA ILE A 300 -4.86 -16.25 19.06
C ILE A 300 -6.35 -16.59 18.93
N ALA A 301 -7.15 -16.29 19.93
CA ALA A 301 -8.58 -16.58 19.92
C ALA A 301 -9.34 -15.83 18.80
N ALA A 302 -8.89 -14.61 18.45
CA ALA A 302 -9.42 -13.89 17.31
C ALA A 302 -9.06 -14.55 15.98
N LYS A 303 -7.83 -15.07 15.87
CA LYS A 303 -7.38 -15.83 14.71
C LYS A 303 -8.18 -17.11 14.53
N ASP A 304 -8.37 -17.88 15.60
CA ASP A 304 -9.15 -19.13 15.58
C ASP A 304 -10.58 -18.86 15.08
N LYS A 305 -11.23 -17.81 15.62
CA LYS A 305 -12.57 -17.39 15.16
C LYS A 305 -12.61 -17.02 13.66
N LEU A 306 -11.59 -16.34 13.17
CA LEU A 306 -11.50 -15.97 11.74
C LEU A 306 -11.29 -17.21 10.85
N LEU A 307 -10.55 -18.21 11.33
CA LEU A 307 -10.36 -19.48 10.62
C LEU A 307 -11.65 -20.30 10.59
N ASP A 308 -12.40 -20.36 11.70
CA ASP A 308 -13.72 -20.97 11.75
C ASP A 308 -14.69 -20.33 10.73
N ASP A 309 -14.69 -18.98 10.65
CA ASP A 309 -15.52 -18.25 9.67
C ASP A 309 -15.13 -18.59 8.23
N ARG A 310 -13.83 -18.74 7.94
CA ARG A 310 -13.32 -19.17 6.63
C ARG A 310 -13.74 -20.61 6.29
N GLU A 311 -13.74 -21.51 7.26
CA GLU A 311 -14.19 -22.89 7.07
C GLU A 311 -15.67 -22.93 6.67
N VAL A 312 -16.53 -22.16 7.32
CA VAL A 312 -17.94 -22.04 6.97
C VAL A 312 -18.13 -21.57 5.52
N ILE A 313 -17.35 -20.56 5.08
CA ILE A 313 -17.41 -20.05 3.70
C ILE A 313 -16.88 -21.11 2.72
N THR A 314 -15.80 -21.81 3.06
CA THR A 314 -15.24 -22.88 2.23
C THR A 314 -16.27 -23.99 2.00
N ASN A 315 -17.00 -24.39 3.05
CA ASN A 315 -18.03 -25.43 2.98
C ASN A 315 -19.23 -25.03 2.11
N SER A 316 -19.44 -23.73 1.85
CA SER A 316 -20.46 -23.27 0.90
C SER A 316 -20.08 -23.49 -0.57
N GLY A 317 -18.80 -23.77 -0.86
CA GLY A 317 -18.27 -23.94 -2.22
C GLY A 317 -18.06 -22.63 -2.99
N ASP A 318 -18.34 -21.47 -2.39
CA ASP A 318 -18.17 -20.16 -3.01
C ASP A 318 -16.73 -19.65 -2.84
N ARG A 319 -15.89 -19.95 -3.82
CA ARG A 319 -14.47 -19.55 -3.84
C ARG A 319 -14.27 -18.03 -3.94
N GLU A 320 -15.17 -17.33 -4.62
CA GLU A 320 -15.07 -15.87 -4.75
C GLU A 320 -15.36 -15.19 -3.41
N ALA A 321 -16.42 -15.61 -2.71
CA ALA A 321 -16.73 -15.15 -1.36
C ALA A 321 -15.59 -15.45 -0.38
N TYR A 322 -14.96 -16.63 -0.47
CA TYR A 322 -13.79 -16.98 0.33
C TYR A 322 -12.63 -16.03 0.08
N ASN A 323 -12.23 -15.82 -1.18
CA ASN A 323 -11.11 -14.93 -1.53
C ASN A 323 -11.38 -13.49 -1.08
N LEU A 324 -12.61 -13.00 -1.26
CA LEU A 324 -13.01 -11.66 -0.82
C LEU A 324 -12.98 -11.53 0.71
N HIS A 325 -13.40 -12.58 1.44
CA HIS A 325 -13.32 -12.59 2.90
C HIS A 325 -11.87 -12.56 3.37
N VAL A 326 -10.99 -13.39 2.80
CA VAL A 326 -9.56 -13.43 3.14
C VAL A 326 -8.89 -12.09 2.85
N GLN A 327 -9.16 -11.47 1.69
CA GLN A 327 -8.61 -10.17 1.32
C GLN A 327 -9.08 -9.05 2.27
N ASN A 328 -10.34 -9.05 2.68
CA ASN A 328 -10.87 -8.04 3.60
C ASN A 328 -10.43 -8.24 5.06
N TYR A 329 -10.22 -9.49 5.46
CA TYR A 329 -9.82 -9.90 6.81
C TYR A 329 -8.53 -10.72 6.77
N PRO A 330 -7.42 -10.16 6.23
CA PRO A 330 -6.16 -10.87 6.09
C PRO A 330 -5.51 -11.15 7.44
N LEU A 331 -4.91 -12.33 7.56
CA LEU A 331 -4.05 -12.73 8.68
C LEU A 331 -2.58 -12.53 8.36
N THR A 332 -2.24 -12.44 7.06
CA THR A 332 -0.89 -12.16 6.56
C THR A 332 -0.93 -11.06 5.48
N ILE A 333 0.22 -10.51 5.15
CA ILE A 333 0.33 -9.46 4.13
C ILE A 333 -0.07 -9.99 2.75
N GLU A 334 0.30 -11.23 2.45
CA GLU A 334 -0.01 -11.90 1.18
C GLU A 334 -1.50 -12.00 0.96
N GLU A 335 -2.24 -12.32 2.03
CA GLU A 335 -3.70 -12.40 2.00
C GLU A 335 -4.35 -11.03 1.71
N ALA A 336 -3.75 -9.93 2.13
CA ALA A 336 -4.27 -8.59 1.89
C ALA A 336 -4.31 -8.21 0.40
N PHE A 337 -3.45 -8.82 -0.42
CA PHE A 337 -3.30 -8.56 -1.86
C PHE A 337 -3.75 -9.72 -2.75
N LEU A 338 -4.66 -10.53 -2.26
CA LEU A 338 -5.23 -11.63 -3.07
C LEU A 338 -5.96 -11.08 -4.30
N ASN A 339 -5.70 -11.70 -5.45
CA ASN A 339 -6.55 -11.52 -6.63
C ASN A 339 -7.87 -12.27 -6.38
N THR A 340 -8.99 -11.53 -6.37
CA THR A 340 -10.32 -12.11 -6.13
C THR A 340 -10.88 -12.85 -7.34
N LYS A 341 -10.33 -12.63 -8.54
CA LYS A 341 -10.75 -13.35 -9.73
C LYS A 341 -10.31 -14.81 -9.67
N SER A 342 -11.14 -15.68 -10.19
CA SER A 342 -10.83 -17.10 -10.38
C SER A 342 -9.57 -17.25 -11.24
N ALA A 343 -8.45 -17.56 -10.61
CA ALA A 343 -7.20 -17.88 -11.29
C ALA A 343 -7.06 -19.40 -11.46
N ARG A 344 -6.39 -19.82 -12.54
CA ARG A 344 -6.08 -21.24 -12.78
C ARG A 344 -5.13 -21.81 -11.72
N PHE A 345 -4.31 -20.95 -11.11
CA PHE A 345 -3.37 -21.29 -10.04
C PHE A 345 -3.89 -20.80 -8.69
N ASP A 346 -3.39 -21.40 -7.61
CA ASP A 346 -3.69 -20.97 -6.25
C ASP A 346 -3.09 -19.59 -5.97
N ASN A 347 -3.97 -18.61 -5.77
CA ASN A 347 -3.56 -17.23 -5.55
C ASN A 347 -2.77 -17.04 -4.24
N ALA A 348 -3.04 -17.84 -3.21
CA ALA A 348 -2.31 -17.75 -1.94
C ALA A 348 -0.86 -18.20 -2.12
N LEU A 349 -0.63 -19.29 -2.85
CA LEU A 349 0.73 -19.78 -3.16
C LEU A 349 1.49 -18.80 -4.04
N LEU A 350 0.84 -18.22 -5.06
CA LEU A 350 1.44 -17.19 -5.92
C LEU A 350 1.86 -15.96 -5.13
N ASN A 351 1.00 -15.48 -4.25
CA ASN A 351 1.31 -14.31 -3.42
C ASN A 351 2.38 -14.61 -2.36
N ALA A 352 2.37 -15.79 -1.74
CA ALA A 352 3.42 -16.21 -0.82
C ALA A 352 4.79 -16.23 -1.52
N GLN A 353 4.85 -16.78 -2.73
CA GLN A 353 6.08 -16.78 -3.54
C GLN A 353 6.52 -15.37 -3.92
N ARG A 354 5.58 -14.51 -4.36
CA ARG A 354 5.87 -13.12 -4.69
C ARG A 354 6.41 -12.35 -3.49
N SER A 355 5.78 -12.49 -2.32
CA SER A 355 6.24 -11.86 -1.08
C SER A 355 7.64 -12.32 -0.69
N ARG A 356 7.94 -13.61 -0.82
CA ARG A 356 9.27 -14.15 -0.56
C ARG A 356 10.33 -13.50 -1.46
N ILE A 357 10.03 -13.33 -2.75
CA ILE A 357 10.93 -12.68 -3.70
C ILE A 357 11.11 -11.20 -3.35
N LEU A 358 10.02 -10.47 -3.11
CA LEU A 358 10.06 -9.04 -2.84
C LEU A 358 10.69 -8.68 -1.48
N SER A 359 10.54 -9.51 -0.46
CA SER A 359 11.13 -9.28 0.86
C SER A 359 12.61 -9.68 0.97
N SER A 360 13.12 -10.50 0.06
CA SER A 360 14.52 -10.94 0.08
C SER A 360 15.43 -9.90 -0.59
N LYS A 361 16.18 -9.14 0.22
CA LYS A 361 17.22 -8.21 -0.29
C LYS A 361 18.31 -8.98 -1.05
N ASP A 362 18.71 -10.14 -0.54
CA ASP A 362 19.76 -10.98 -1.15
C ASP A 362 19.33 -11.50 -2.53
N TYR A 363 18.09 -11.93 -2.67
CA TYR A 363 17.57 -12.39 -3.96
C TYR A 363 17.51 -11.28 -5.00
N ARG A 364 17.03 -10.10 -4.62
CA ARG A 364 16.96 -8.93 -5.51
C ARG A 364 18.33 -8.40 -5.91
N SER A 365 19.32 -8.46 -5.02
CA SER A 365 20.69 -8.03 -5.32
C SER A 365 21.42 -8.96 -6.29
N GLN A 366 20.95 -10.20 -6.48
CA GLN A 366 21.50 -11.15 -7.44
C GLN A 366 20.99 -10.91 -8.86
N ILE A 367 19.85 -10.20 -9.01
CA ILE A 367 19.30 -9.91 -10.35
C ILE A 367 20.09 -8.76 -10.97
N GLN A 368 20.71 -9.05 -12.11
CA GLN A 368 21.45 -8.09 -12.89
C GLN A 368 20.58 -7.55 -14.04
N CYS A 369 20.48 -6.23 -14.15
CA CYS A 369 19.84 -5.57 -15.29
C CYS A 369 20.90 -5.23 -16.36
N GLY A 370 20.52 -5.22 -17.64
CA GLY A 370 21.45 -4.89 -18.71
C GLY A 370 20.87 -5.02 -20.11
N TYR A 371 21.76 -4.97 -21.08
CA TYR A 371 21.49 -5.11 -22.49
C TYR A 371 22.17 -6.35 -23.04
N LEU A 372 21.56 -6.95 -24.07
CA LEU A 372 22.16 -7.99 -24.91
C LEU A 372 22.43 -7.37 -26.28
N ASP A 373 23.69 -7.35 -26.70
CA ASP A 373 24.11 -6.81 -27.98
C ASP A 373 24.71 -7.88 -28.87
N TRP A 374 24.45 -7.77 -30.17
CA TRP A 374 25.08 -8.62 -31.16
C TRP A 374 26.58 -8.36 -31.20
N GLU A 375 27.36 -9.43 -31.22
CA GLU A 375 28.79 -9.42 -31.47
C GLU A 375 29.06 -10.32 -32.70
N PHE A 376 29.83 -9.81 -33.64
CA PHE A 376 30.16 -10.53 -34.85
C PHE A 376 31.57 -11.08 -34.69
N ASP A 377 31.72 -12.39 -34.78
CA ASP A 377 33.02 -13.01 -34.82
C ASP A 377 33.52 -13.10 -36.29
N GLN A 378 34.84 -13.29 -36.48
CA GLN A 378 35.49 -13.37 -37.81
C GLN A 378 34.96 -14.53 -38.67
N ASP A 379 34.31 -15.51 -38.06
CA ASP A 379 33.73 -16.69 -38.72
C ASP A 379 32.23 -16.51 -39.08
N GLU A 380 31.68 -15.29 -39.06
CA GLU A 380 30.28 -14.95 -39.37
C GLU A 380 29.23 -15.64 -38.47
N GLU A 381 29.60 -16.22 -37.34
CA GLU A 381 28.63 -16.69 -36.34
C GLU A 381 28.11 -15.53 -35.46
N TYR A 382 26.78 -15.44 -35.36
CA TYR A 382 26.11 -14.48 -34.48
C TYR A 382 26.32 -14.89 -33.04
N THR A 383 27.06 -14.09 -32.30
CA THR A 383 27.18 -14.20 -30.84
C THR A 383 26.51 -13.00 -30.14
N VAL A 384 26.14 -13.17 -28.87
CA VAL A 384 25.50 -12.13 -28.08
C VAL A 384 26.30 -11.89 -26.83
N LYS A 385 26.59 -10.61 -26.56
CA LYS A 385 27.33 -10.17 -25.37
C LYS A 385 26.43 -9.47 -24.38
N TRP A 386 26.59 -9.82 -23.11
CA TRP A 386 25.96 -9.14 -22.01
C TRP A 386 26.69 -7.84 -21.65
N LYS A 387 25.89 -6.76 -21.42
CA LYS A 387 26.36 -5.46 -20.94
C LYS A 387 25.52 -5.05 -19.74
N PRO A 388 26.07 -5.08 -18.51
CA PRO A 388 25.35 -4.63 -17.31
C PRO A 388 24.99 -3.15 -17.42
N HIS A 389 23.73 -2.83 -17.10
CA HIS A 389 23.24 -1.47 -17.03
C HIS A 389 21.97 -1.40 -16.18
N PRO A 390 21.83 -0.47 -15.21
CA PRO A 390 20.70 -0.44 -14.29
C PRO A 390 19.35 -0.25 -14.98
N ASP A 391 19.32 0.44 -16.13
CA ASP A 391 18.09 0.69 -16.90
C ASP A 391 17.89 -0.30 -18.07
N GLY A 392 18.69 -1.37 -18.12
CA GLY A 392 18.57 -2.38 -19.16
C GLY A 392 17.29 -3.21 -19.01
N PRO A 393 16.64 -3.56 -20.15
CA PRO A 393 15.35 -4.27 -20.11
C PRO A 393 15.49 -5.77 -19.82
N PHE A 394 16.68 -6.32 -19.92
CA PHE A 394 16.94 -7.73 -19.59
C PHE A 394 17.27 -7.85 -18.11
N LYS A 395 16.65 -8.81 -17.43
CA LYS A 395 16.93 -9.16 -16.03
C LYS A 395 17.51 -10.57 -16.00
N ILE A 396 18.71 -10.71 -15.49
CA ILE A 396 19.43 -11.98 -15.41
C ILE A 396 19.71 -12.32 -13.95
N LEU A 397 19.25 -13.49 -13.51
CA LEU A 397 19.55 -14.06 -12.20
C LEU A 397 20.78 -15.00 -12.30
N HIS A 398 20.82 -15.84 -13.33
CA HIS A 398 21.94 -16.73 -13.61
C HIS A 398 22.30 -16.68 -15.09
N HIS A 399 23.57 -16.47 -15.38
CA HIS A 399 24.12 -16.51 -16.75
C HIS A 399 24.09 -17.94 -17.34
N PRO A 400 24.15 -18.08 -18.65
CA PRO A 400 24.22 -19.39 -19.32
C PRO A 400 25.45 -20.19 -18.88
N GLU A 401 25.30 -21.50 -18.86
CA GLU A 401 26.38 -22.46 -18.60
C GLU A 401 26.62 -23.28 -19.85
N PRO A 402 27.58 -22.86 -20.73
CA PRO A 402 27.74 -23.41 -22.07
C PRO A 402 28.19 -24.89 -22.08
N GLU A 403 28.67 -25.40 -20.95
CA GLU A 403 29.08 -26.82 -20.80
C GLU A 403 27.88 -27.79 -20.86
N PHE A 404 26.65 -27.26 -20.59
CA PHE A 404 25.43 -28.08 -20.55
C PHE A 404 24.53 -27.78 -21.73
N LYS A 405 24.28 -28.80 -22.53
CA LYS A 405 23.33 -28.73 -23.64
C LYS A 405 21.90 -28.93 -23.11
N ASP A 406 20.95 -28.19 -23.67
CA ASP A 406 19.51 -28.29 -23.37
C ASP A 406 19.16 -28.09 -21.90
N LEU A 407 20.01 -27.44 -21.10
CA LEU A 407 19.75 -27.11 -19.71
C LEU A 407 18.65 -26.02 -19.58
N ASP A 408 18.76 -25.02 -20.44
CA ASP A 408 17.89 -23.86 -20.43
C ASP A 408 16.87 -23.91 -21.58
N ILE A 409 15.61 -23.62 -21.30
CA ILE A 409 14.51 -23.52 -22.27
C ILE A 409 13.79 -22.20 -22.07
N GLY A 410 13.08 -21.73 -23.11
CA GLY A 410 12.37 -20.45 -22.96
C GLY A 410 10.94 -20.47 -23.47
N GLY A 411 10.21 -19.44 -23.11
CA GLY A 411 8.87 -19.15 -23.60
C GLY A 411 8.76 -17.68 -23.99
N ILE A 412 8.01 -17.41 -25.06
CA ILE A 412 7.75 -16.04 -25.55
C ILE A 412 6.25 -15.84 -25.71
N ASP A 413 5.73 -14.81 -25.04
CA ASP A 413 4.44 -14.20 -25.31
C ASP A 413 4.68 -12.89 -26.06
N SER A 414 4.34 -12.88 -27.37
CA SER A 414 4.67 -11.81 -28.31
C SER A 414 3.44 -11.00 -28.71
N TYR A 415 3.66 -9.92 -29.44
CA TYR A 415 2.63 -9.09 -30.07
C TYR A 415 3.02 -8.74 -31.51
N ASP A 416 2.01 -8.44 -32.36
CA ASP A 416 2.18 -8.15 -33.79
C ASP A 416 1.90 -6.69 -34.16
N GLN A 417 1.57 -5.82 -33.19
CA GLN A 417 1.25 -4.41 -33.42
C GLN A 417 2.24 -3.50 -32.71
N ASP A 418 2.71 -2.44 -33.38
CA ASP A 418 3.64 -1.47 -32.80
C ASP A 418 3.01 -0.64 -31.68
N GLN A 419 1.71 -0.32 -31.81
CA GLN A 419 0.97 0.41 -30.78
C GLN A 419 0.02 -0.54 -30.04
N ALA A 420 0.06 -0.51 -28.72
CA ALA A 420 -1.01 -1.07 -27.92
C ALA A 420 -2.25 -0.20 -28.16
N GLY A 421 -3.38 -0.82 -28.45
CA GLY A 421 -4.67 -0.12 -28.45
C GLY A 421 -4.93 0.51 -27.08
N ALA A 422 -6.09 0.38 -26.50
CA ALA A 422 -6.40 0.90 -25.17
C ALA A 422 -5.74 0.14 -24.00
N SER A 423 -4.78 -0.76 -24.22
CA SER A 423 -4.12 -1.59 -23.18
C SER A 423 -2.60 -1.40 -23.19
N ASP A 424 -2.00 -1.30 -21.99
CA ASP A 424 -0.55 -1.30 -21.77
C ASP A 424 0.06 -2.72 -21.84
N SER A 425 -0.41 -3.56 -22.76
CA SER A 425 0.05 -4.94 -22.90
C SER A 425 1.51 -4.99 -23.33
N LEU A 426 2.36 -5.65 -22.55
CA LEU A 426 3.79 -5.86 -22.82
C LEU A 426 3.99 -7.23 -23.50
N GLY A 427 5.09 -7.36 -24.24
CA GLY A 427 5.61 -8.66 -24.61
C GLY A 427 6.52 -9.21 -23.50
N SER A 428 6.62 -10.53 -23.39
CA SER A 428 7.49 -11.17 -22.41
C SER A 428 8.20 -12.39 -22.98
N ALA A 429 9.49 -12.50 -22.66
CA ALA A 429 10.30 -13.70 -22.91
C ALA A 429 10.99 -14.10 -21.62
N ILE A 430 10.94 -15.37 -21.29
CA ILE A 430 11.57 -15.92 -20.09
C ILE A 430 12.50 -17.08 -20.45
N ILE A 431 13.55 -17.26 -19.65
CA ILE A 431 14.39 -18.47 -19.68
C ILE A 431 14.19 -19.21 -18.37
N TYR A 432 13.90 -20.49 -18.50
CA TYR A 432 13.72 -21.42 -17.41
C TYR A 432 14.81 -22.46 -17.41
N ARG A 433 15.53 -22.59 -16.31
CA ARG A 433 16.52 -23.63 -16.10
C ARG A 433 15.82 -24.89 -15.61
N ARG A 434 15.96 -25.95 -16.38
CA ARG A 434 15.34 -27.24 -16.11
C ARG A 434 15.96 -27.86 -14.85
N PHE A 435 15.20 -28.75 -14.20
CA PHE A 435 15.73 -29.54 -13.11
C PHE A 435 16.97 -30.32 -13.54
N ALA A 436 18.03 -30.20 -12.77
CA ALA A 436 19.25 -30.98 -12.90
C ALA A 436 19.60 -31.54 -11.52
N ASP A 437 19.96 -32.82 -11.47
CA ASP A 437 20.40 -33.48 -10.23
C ASP A 437 21.85 -33.07 -9.92
N THR A 438 22.04 -31.81 -9.58
CA THR A 438 23.34 -31.20 -9.27
C THR A 438 23.13 -30.17 -8.14
N ASP A 439 24.20 -29.77 -7.45
CA ASP A 439 24.21 -28.70 -6.46
C ASP A 439 23.94 -27.28 -7.05
N ARG A 440 23.56 -27.19 -8.31
CA ARG A 440 23.37 -25.93 -9.03
C ARG A 440 21.93 -25.45 -8.94
N PRO A 441 21.69 -24.13 -8.95
CA PRO A 441 20.35 -23.58 -9.06
C PRO A 441 19.63 -24.09 -10.30
N SER A 442 18.54 -24.81 -10.14
CA SER A 442 17.73 -25.41 -11.20
C SER A 442 16.24 -25.36 -10.85
N ASP A 443 15.37 -25.77 -11.78
CA ASP A 443 13.92 -25.73 -11.63
C ASP A 443 13.39 -24.32 -11.32
N MET A 444 13.90 -23.31 -12.05
CA MET A 444 13.57 -21.90 -11.80
C MET A 444 13.71 -21.02 -13.05
N VAL A 445 13.03 -19.88 -13.04
CA VAL A 445 13.25 -18.82 -14.04
C VAL A 445 14.58 -18.11 -13.72
N ILE A 446 15.47 -18.03 -14.70
CA ILE A 446 16.83 -17.48 -14.56
C ILE A 446 17.05 -16.19 -15.32
N ALA A 447 16.18 -15.88 -16.31
CA ALA A 447 16.22 -14.61 -17.03
C ALA A 447 14.83 -14.21 -17.53
N GLU A 448 14.64 -12.89 -17.66
CA GLU A 448 13.42 -12.25 -18.11
C GLU A 448 13.75 -11.09 -19.06
N TYR A 449 12.99 -10.98 -20.14
CA TYR A 449 12.90 -9.80 -20.98
C TYR A 449 11.43 -9.45 -21.16
N THR A 450 10.96 -8.42 -20.47
CA THR A 450 9.57 -7.94 -20.53
C THR A 450 9.61 -6.48 -20.90
N ASP A 451 9.13 -6.15 -22.12
CA ASP A 451 9.24 -4.80 -22.68
C ASP A 451 8.18 -4.56 -23.77
N ARG A 452 8.03 -3.29 -24.15
CA ARG A 452 7.31 -2.88 -25.34
C ARG A 452 8.04 -1.72 -26.02
N PRO A 453 9.11 -1.98 -26.77
CA PRO A 453 9.81 -0.97 -27.55
C PRO A 453 8.90 -0.37 -28.63
N LYS A 454 9.28 0.79 -29.17
CA LYS A 454 8.48 1.53 -30.18
C LYS A 454 8.16 0.72 -31.41
N LYS A 455 9.08 -0.19 -31.80
CA LYS A 455 8.90 -1.11 -32.92
C LYS A 455 8.83 -2.53 -32.40
N LYS A 456 7.86 -3.30 -32.85
CA LYS A 456 7.71 -4.72 -32.50
C LYS A 456 8.93 -5.56 -32.89
N GLU A 457 9.62 -5.19 -33.96
CA GLU A 457 10.84 -5.88 -34.41
C GLU A 457 11.98 -5.74 -33.41
N ASP A 458 12.09 -4.64 -32.67
CA ASP A 458 13.08 -4.46 -31.61
C ASP A 458 12.81 -5.43 -30.45
N PHE A 459 11.53 -5.72 -30.15
CA PHE A 459 11.15 -6.73 -29.16
C PHE A 459 11.52 -8.14 -29.66
N TRP A 460 11.23 -8.46 -30.93
CA TRP A 460 11.57 -9.76 -31.52
C TRP A 460 13.07 -9.98 -31.57
N ASP A 461 13.84 -8.93 -31.87
CA ASP A 461 15.31 -8.96 -31.83
C ASP A 461 15.83 -9.23 -30.40
N GLY A 462 15.24 -8.60 -29.40
CA GLY A 462 15.52 -8.88 -27.98
C GLY A 462 15.24 -10.33 -27.60
N CYS A 463 14.11 -10.89 -28.05
CA CYS A 463 13.78 -12.31 -27.85
C CYS A 463 14.80 -13.24 -28.52
N LEU A 464 15.24 -12.90 -29.73
CA LEU A 464 16.28 -13.70 -30.44
C LEU A 464 17.63 -13.60 -29.75
N LYS A 465 18.05 -12.41 -29.32
CA LYS A 465 19.28 -12.23 -28.52
C LYS A 465 19.26 -13.08 -27.25
N LEU A 466 18.12 -13.10 -26.54
CA LEU A 466 17.95 -13.91 -25.33
C LEU A 466 18.09 -15.41 -25.64
N ALA A 467 17.46 -15.88 -26.74
CA ALA A 467 17.55 -17.27 -27.18
C ALA A 467 18.99 -17.68 -27.56
N VAL A 468 19.69 -16.80 -28.27
CA VAL A 468 21.10 -17.04 -28.68
C VAL A 468 22.02 -17.04 -27.45
N TYR A 469 21.85 -16.07 -26.54
CA TYR A 469 22.69 -15.93 -25.35
C TYR A 469 22.65 -17.17 -24.45
N TYR A 470 21.46 -17.76 -24.26
CA TYR A 470 21.29 -18.98 -23.48
C TYR A 470 21.38 -20.26 -24.28
N ASN A 471 21.58 -20.18 -25.61
CA ASN A 471 21.44 -21.32 -26.52
C ASN A 471 20.15 -22.13 -26.25
N ALA A 472 19.06 -21.42 -25.96
CA ALA A 472 17.79 -21.98 -25.50
C ALA A 472 16.78 -22.09 -26.65
N LYS A 473 16.01 -23.17 -26.65
CA LYS A 473 14.86 -23.30 -27.54
C LYS A 473 13.63 -22.62 -26.92
N MET A 474 13.05 -21.68 -27.67
CA MET A 474 11.92 -20.85 -27.24
C MET A 474 10.61 -21.43 -27.74
N LEU A 475 9.65 -21.61 -26.84
CA LEU A 475 8.25 -21.91 -27.18
C LEU A 475 7.52 -20.59 -27.40
N VAL A 476 6.89 -20.42 -28.57
CA VAL A 476 6.21 -19.19 -28.97
C VAL A 476 4.72 -19.47 -29.12
N GLU A 477 3.86 -18.53 -28.65
CA GLU A 477 2.43 -18.61 -28.91
C GLU A 477 2.12 -18.44 -30.40
N TYR A 478 1.48 -19.45 -31.01
CA TYR A 478 1.24 -19.50 -32.46
C TYR A 478 0.30 -18.42 -33.01
N THR A 479 -0.48 -17.77 -32.16
CA THR A 479 -1.39 -16.69 -32.58
C THR A 479 -0.65 -15.45 -33.10
N LYS A 480 0.68 -15.36 -32.89
CA LYS A 480 1.54 -14.25 -33.26
C LYS A 480 2.55 -14.66 -34.33
N ILE A 481 2.17 -14.57 -35.60
CA ILE A 481 2.98 -15.05 -36.73
C ILE A 481 4.20 -14.18 -36.99
N GLY A 482 4.15 -12.89 -36.69
CA GLY A 482 5.21 -11.92 -37.02
C GLY A 482 6.59 -12.29 -36.46
N ILE A 483 6.63 -12.75 -35.21
CA ILE A 483 7.89 -13.15 -34.57
C ILE A 483 8.49 -14.41 -35.24
N LEU A 484 7.65 -15.34 -35.67
CA LEU A 484 8.11 -16.57 -36.38
C LEU A 484 8.75 -16.20 -37.72
N ASP A 485 8.13 -15.28 -38.48
CA ASP A 485 8.70 -14.77 -39.71
C ASP A 485 10.03 -14.02 -39.50
N TYR A 486 10.13 -13.29 -38.37
CA TYR A 486 11.38 -12.65 -37.98
C TYR A 486 12.49 -13.67 -37.74
N PHE A 487 12.25 -14.69 -36.91
CA PHE A 487 13.23 -15.75 -36.65
C PHE A 487 13.63 -16.49 -37.94
N LYS A 488 12.67 -16.68 -38.85
CA LYS A 488 12.96 -17.27 -40.17
C LYS A 488 13.87 -16.38 -41.01
N ARG A 489 13.60 -15.07 -41.11
CA ARG A 489 14.45 -14.11 -41.83
C ARG A 489 15.85 -14.02 -41.27
N MET A 490 16.01 -14.18 -39.97
CA MET A 490 17.30 -14.17 -39.26
C MET A 490 18.00 -15.52 -39.31
N ASN A 491 17.51 -16.52 -40.08
CA ASN A 491 18.02 -17.90 -40.11
C ASN A 491 18.17 -18.55 -38.73
N ALA A 492 17.25 -18.25 -37.82
CA ALA A 492 17.30 -18.58 -36.39
C ALA A 492 16.25 -19.61 -35.96
N LEU A 493 15.63 -20.34 -36.90
CA LEU A 493 14.59 -21.34 -36.58
C LEU A 493 15.08 -22.43 -35.64
N LYS A 494 16.40 -22.70 -35.57
CA LYS A 494 17.00 -23.65 -34.63
C LYS A 494 16.74 -23.31 -33.16
N TYR A 495 16.43 -22.05 -32.84
CA TYR A 495 16.08 -21.56 -31.49
C TYR A 495 14.60 -21.63 -31.21
N LEU A 496 13.77 -22.12 -32.11
CA LEU A 496 12.35 -22.33 -31.85
C LEU A 496 12.07 -23.78 -31.46
N LYS A 497 11.16 -23.98 -30.50
CA LYS A 497 10.71 -25.29 -30.05
C LYS A 497 9.47 -25.69 -30.83
N GLU A 498 9.47 -26.91 -31.33
CA GLU A 498 8.28 -27.50 -31.95
C GLU A 498 7.19 -27.76 -30.92
N LYS A 499 5.94 -27.74 -31.40
CA LYS A 499 4.76 -28.02 -30.57
C LYS A 499 4.89 -29.41 -29.92
N PRO A 500 4.69 -29.56 -28.59
CA PRO A 500 4.72 -30.87 -27.94
C PRO A 500 3.64 -31.80 -28.52
N GLU A 501 3.96 -33.07 -28.70
CA GLU A 501 3.02 -34.07 -29.22
C GLU A 501 1.74 -34.16 -28.39
N SER A 502 1.84 -34.02 -27.08
CA SER A 502 0.69 -34.00 -26.14
C SER A 502 -0.32 -32.88 -26.40
N ALA A 503 0.06 -31.85 -27.14
CA ALA A 503 -0.80 -30.71 -27.48
C ALA A 503 -1.43 -30.84 -28.88
N HIS A 504 -1.22 -31.96 -29.60
CA HIS A 504 -1.89 -32.26 -30.86
C HIS A 504 -3.30 -32.79 -30.57
N ASN A 505 -4.34 -32.12 -31.10
CA ASN A 505 -5.70 -32.67 -31.09
C ASN A 505 -5.78 -33.90 -31.96
N PRO A 506 -6.27 -35.05 -31.46
CA PRO A 506 -6.48 -36.23 -32.31
C PRO A 506 -7.50 -35.87 -33.41
N GLY A 507 -7.10 -35.88 -34.65
CA GLY A 507 -7.99 -35.63 -35.80
C GLY A 507 -7.68 -34.39 -36.64
N THR A 508 -6.78 -33.52 -36.23
CA THR A 508 -6.27 -32.44 -37.11
C THR A 508 -5.17 -32.99 -38.01
N LYS A 509 -5.41 -33.02 -39.32
CA LYS A 509 -4.34 -33.29 -40.28
C LYS A 509 -3.22 -32.27 -40.05
N LEU A 510 -2.02 -32.77 -39.76
CA LEU A 510 -0.80 -31.95 -39.73
C LEU A 510 -0.70 -31.21 -41.07
N VAL A 511 -0.97 -29.93 -41.06
CA VAL A 511 -0.39 -29.05 -42.09
C VAL A 511 1.07 -28.97 -41.73
N ILE A 512 1.92 -29.51 -42.59
CA ILE A 512 3.39 -29.42 -42.50
C ILE A 512 3.74 -27.94 -42.75
N GLY A 513 3.65 -27.20 -41.74
CA GLY A 513 4.18 -25.87 -41.55
C GLY A 513 4.52 -25.82 -40.08
N THR A 514 5.77 -25.74 -39.78
CA THR A 514 6.37 -25.46 -38.48
C THR A 514 5.31 -25.17 -37.39
N GLY A 515 4.77 -26.23 -36.79
CA GLY A 515 3.70 -26.12 -35.81
C GLY A 515 4.28 -25.72 -34.46
N PHE A 516 4.46 -24.42 -34.26
CA PHE A 516 4.76 -23.83 -32.95
C PHE A 516 3.44 -23.47 -32.27
N ILE A 517 3.36 -23.60 -30.94
CA ILE A 517 2.17 -23.26 -30.14
C ILE A 517 2.13 -21.75 -29.93
#